data_3ac65cdce3b4f84d1e61c178983e9a7c
#
_entry.id   3ac65cdce3b4f84d1e61c178983e9a7c
#
_cell.length_a   1.000
_cell.length_b   1.000
_cell.length_c   1.000
_cell.angle_alpha   90.00
_cell.angle_beta   90.00
_cell.angle_gamma   90.00
#
_symmetry.space_group_name_H-M   'P 1'
#
loop_
_entity.id
_entity.type
_entity.pdbx_description
1 polymer ?
#
loop_
_entity_poly.entity_id
_entity_poly.type
_entity_poly.pdbx_seq_one_letter_code
_entity_poly.pdbx_strand_id
1 'polypeptide(L)'
;MTQAAAPAAHSSFYMAMRILPATRREAMFALYGFCRAVDDIADERGPATASQRLAELDRWRADVAGMFAGRAPTRLAALDQARRDFDLKQKDLDAVIDGMAMDAAEDIRAPDWATLDLYCDRVASAVGRLSVRIFGLAPEPGDALAHHLGRALQLTNILRDIDEDAAAGRLYLPREALAAAGVT
;
A
#
# COMPACT_ATOMS: atom_id res chain seq x y z
N MET A 1 13.53 10.66 -23.55
CA MET A 1 13.24 11.28 -22.24
C MET A 1 11.78 10.99 -21.92
N THR A 2 11.52 9.85 -21.30
CA THR A 2 10.15 9.43 -20.95
C THR A 2 9.82 10.09 -19.62
N GLN A 3 8.93 11.05 -19.67
CA GLN A 3 8.41 11.74 -18.51
C GLN A 3 7.69 10.70 -17.62
N ALA A 4 8.20 10.43 -16.42
CA ALA A 4 7.45 9.69 -15.42
C ALA A 4 6.13 10.44 -15.20
N ALA A 5 5.01 9.72 -15.29
CA ALA A 5 3.69 10.28 -15.08
C ALA A 5 3.68 11.01 -13.72
N ALA A 6 3.37 12.29 -13.73
CA ALA A 6 3.26 13.08 -12.51
C ALA A 6 2.14 12.47 -11.65
N PRO A 7 2.38 12.13 -10.38
CA PRO A 7 1.33 11.65 -9.48
C PRO A 7 0.24 12.71 -9.40
N ALA A 8 -1.01 12.27 -9.32
CA ALA A 8 -2.19 13.13 -9.31
C ALA A 8 -2.02 14.30 -8.33
N ALA A 9 -2.01 15.51 -8.84
CA ALA A 9 -1.71 16.76 -8.12
C ALA A 9 -2.75 17.13 -7.02
N HIS A 10 -3.70 16.25 -6.74
CA HIS A 10 -4.82 16.47 -5.82
C HIS A 10 -4.74 15.68 -4.49
N SER A 11 -3.70 14.86 -4.31
CA SER A 11 -3.51 14.16 -3.03
C SER A 11 -2.87 15.09 -2.00
N SER A 12 -3.42 15.14 -0.78
CA SER A 12 -2.82 15.85 0.36
C SER A 12 -1.40 15.33 0.66
N PHE A 13 -1.12 14.08 0.40
CA PHE A 13 0.21 13.48 0.50
C PHE A 13 1.20 14.08 -0.50
N TYR A 14 0.78 14.38 -1.73
CA TYR A 14 1.65 14.98 -2.73
C TYR A 14 2.20 16.34 -2.26
N MET A 15 1.35 17.19 -1.70
CA MET A 15 1.77 18.48 -1.19
C MET A 15 2.74 18.36 0.00
N ALA A 16 2.47 17.41 0.91
CA ALA A 16 3.36 17.13 2.04
C ALA A 16 4.74 16.60 1.59
N MET A 17 4.79 15.75 0.56
CA MET A 17 6.06 15.26 0.02
C MET A 17 6.92 16.36 -0.61
N ARG A 18 6.31 17.43 -1.17
CA ARG A 18 7.06 18.52 -1.83
C ARG A 18 7.97 19.32 -0.90
N ILE A 19 7.67 19.39 0.40
CA ILE A 19 8.49 20.11 1.38
C ILE A 19 9.72 19.31 1.84
N LEU A 20 9.82 18.05 1.49
CA LEU A 20 10.96 17.21 1.86
C LEU A 20 12.24 17.61 1.11
N PRO A 21 13.43 17.38 1.69
CA PRO A 21 14.70 17.46 0.98
C PRO A 21 14.67 16.59 -0.27
N ALA A 22 15.39 17.00 -1.33
CA ALA A 22 15.30 16.42 -2.68
C ALA A 22 15.37 14.88 -2.67
N THR A 23 16.41 14.30 -2.05
CA THR A 23 16.61 12.84 -2.04
C THR A 23 15.44 12.09 -1.36
N ARG A 24 14.95 12.60 -0.22
CA ARG A 24 13.79 12.02 0.48
C ARG A 24 12.51 12.19 -0.32
N ARG A 25 12.32 13.32 -0.95
CA ARG A 25 11.17 13.61 -1.82
C ARG A 25 11.11 12.67 -3.01
N GLU A 26 12.24 12.45 -3.69
CA GLU A 26 12.34 11.52 -4.82
C GLU A 26 12.05 10.09 -4.39
N ALA A 27 12.59 9.65 -3.24
CA ALA A 27 12.30 8.35 -2.68
C ALA A 27 10.82 8.17 -2.31
N MET A 28 10.20 9.18 -1.70
CA MET A 28 8.77 9.15 -1.39
C MET A 28 7.89 9.13 -2.65
N PHE A 29 8.29 9.85 -3.71
CA PHE A 29 7.57 9.77 -4.98
C PHE A 29 7.71 8.40 -5.64
N ALA A 30 8.89 7.76 -5.56
CA ALA A 30 9.09 6.40 -6.06
C ALA A 30 8.23 5.38 -5.28
N LEU A 31 8.20 5.48 -3.95
CA LEU A 31 7.36 4.64 -3.10
C LEU A 31 5.87 4.87 -3.38
N TYR A 32 5.43 6.12 -3.45
CA TYR A 32 4.04 6.46 -3.77
C TYR A 32 3.62 5.92 -5.14
N GLY A 33 4.50 6.07 -6.15
CA GLY A 33 4.26 5.54 -7.49
C GLY A 33 4.11 4.02 -7.50
N PHE A 34 4.92 3.30 -6.73
CA PHE A 34 4.79 1.87 -6.54
C PHE A 34 3.45 1.49 -5.88
N CYS A 35 3.13 2.09 -4.74
CA CYS A 35 1.88 1.83 -4.03
C CYS A 35 0.67 2.08 -4.95
N ARG A 36 0.66 3.20 -5.65
CA ARG A 36 -0.43 3.55 -6.57
C ARG A 36 -0.56 2.57 -7.74
N ALA A 37 0.56 2.11 -8.30
CA ALA A 37 0.54 1.16 -9.41
C ALA A 37 -0.02 -0.21 -9.02
N VAL A 38 0.24 -0.70 -7.80
CA VAL A 38 -0.32 -1.98 -7.33
C VAL A 38 -1.76 -1.82 -6.83
N ASP A 39 -2.12 -0.66 -6.27
CA ASP A 39 -3.46 -0.27 -5.85
C ASP A 39 -4.42 -0.19 -7.06
N ASP A 40 -4.00 0.48 -8.14
CA ASP A 40 -4.77 0.58 -9.38
C ASP A 40 -5.15 -0.80 -9.96
N ILE A 41 -4.30 -1.82 -9.80
CA ILE A 41 -4.59 -3.20 -10.23
C ILE A 41 -5.74 -3.80 -9.41
N ALA A 42 -5.74 -3.59 -8.09
CA ALA A 42 -6.79 -4.12 -7.21
C ALA A 42 -8.13 -3.39 -7.39
N ASP A 43 -8.07 -2.07 -7.65
CA ASP A 43 -9.25 -1.21 -7.78
C ASP A 43 -9.83 -1.15 -9.20
N GLU A 44 -9.13 -1.73 -10.18
CA GLU A 44 -9.57 -1.66 -11.58
C GLU A 44 -10.94 -2.30 -11.75
N ARG A 45 -11.98 -1.46 -11.93
CA ARG A 45 -13.37 -1.84 -12.24
C ARG A 45 -13.56 -2.24 -13.71
N GLY A 46 -12.46 -2.57 -14.41
CA GLY A 46 -12.45 -2.98 -15.80
C GLY A 46 -12.89 -4.44 -16.00
N PRO A 47 -12.77 -4.95 -17.23
CA PRO A 47 -13.16 -6.32 -17.58
C PRO A 47 -12.21 -7.39 -17.00
N ALA A 48 -11.15 -7.00 -16.29
CA ALA A 48 -10.19 -7.93 -15.72
C ALA A 48 -10.83 -8.76 -14.60
N THR A 49 -10.65 -10.08 -14.68
CA THR A 49 -11.10 -11.00 -13.63
C THR A 49 -10.18 -10.94 -12.41
N ALA A 50 -10.66 -11.39 -11.24
CA ALA A 50 -9.83 -11.53 -10.03
C ALA A 50 -8.52 -12.32 -10.32
N SER A 51 -8.61 -13.42 -11.08
CA SER A 51 -7.43 -14.20 -11.48
C SER A 51 -6.43 -13.40 -12.33
N GLN A 52 -6.90 -12.53 -13.21
CA GLN A 52 -6.02 -11.67 -14.01
C GLN A 52 -5.34 -10.60 -13.16
N ARG A 53 -6.07 -9.97 -12.22
CA ARG A 53 -5.50 -9.01 -11.26
C ARG A 53 -4.44 -9.68 -10.37
N LEU A 54 -4.72 -10.85 -9.82
CA LEU A 54 -3.76 -11.62 -9.02
C LEU A 54 -2.51 -11.97 -9.83
N ALA A 55 -2.65 -12.42 -11.09
CA ALA A 55 -1.52 -12.72 -11.95
C ALA A 55 -0.65 -11.48 -12.24
N GLU A 56 -1.25 -10.28 -12.35
CA GLU A 56 -0.49 -9.04 -12.51
C GLU A 56 0.24 -8.64 -11.23
N LEU A 57 -0.39 -8.79 -10.05
CA LEU A 57 0.28 -8.59 -8.75
C LEU A 57 1.45 -9.55 -8.55
N ASP A 58 1.34 -10.80 -9.01
CA ASP A 58 2.45 -11.76 -8.99
C ASP A 58 3.62 -11.33 -9.88
N ARG A 59 3.37 -10.67 -11.01
CA ARG A 59 4.43 -10.07 -11.83
C ARG A 59 5.14 -8.94 -11.09
N TRP A 60 4.40 -8.09 -10.37
CA TRP A 60 5.00 -7.07 -9.52
C TRP A 60 5.85 -7.67 -8.41
N ARG A 61 5.41 -8.78 -7.79
CA ARG A 61 6.20 -9.51 -6.78
C ARG A 61 7.50 -10.05 -7.37
N ALA A 62 7.44 -10.64 -8.58
CA ALA A 62 8.63 -11.11 -9.30
C ALA A 62 9.60 -9.96 -9.63
N ASP A 63 9.10 -8.80 -10.02
CA ASP A 63 9.91 -7.61 -10.29
C ASP A 63 10.56 -7.06 -9.03
N VAL A 64 9.85 -7.01 -7.90
CA VAL A 64 10.43 -6.64 -6.60
C VAL A 64 11.52 -7.63 -6.20
N ALA A 65 11.29 -8.93 -6.30
CA ALA A 65 12.30 -9.93 -6.04
C ALA A 65 13.52 -9.79 -6.98
N GLY A 66 13.29 -9.52 -8.26
CA GLY A 66 14.32 -9.23 -9.25
C GLY A 66 15.16 -8.01 -8.88
N MET A 67 14.52 -6.94 -8.42
CA MET A 67 15.16 -5.71 -7.96
C MET A 67 16.11 -5.99 -6.78
N PHE A 68 15.68 -6.77 -5.79
CA PHE A 68 16.53 -7.15 -4.65
C PHE A 68 17.67 -8.10 -5.07
N ALA A 69 17.50 -8.85 -6.14
CA ALA A 69 18.54 -9.69 -6.74
C ALA A 69 19.47 -8.91 -7.72
N GLY A 70 19.39 -7.58 -7.77
CA GLY A 70 20.22 -6.74 -8.63
C GLY A 70 19.77 -6.69 -10.09
N ARG A 71 18.58 -7.08 -10.42
CA ARG A 71 17.98 -7.10 -11.76
C ARG A 71 16.69 -6.25 -11.77
N ALA A 72 16.82 -4.99 -11.33
CA ALA A 72 15.68 -4.08 -11.30
C ALA A 72 15.15 -3.78 -12.71
N PRO A 73 13.87 -4.01 -12.98
CA PRO A 73 13.28 -3.57 -14.24
C PRO A 73 13.16 -2.04 -14.29
N THR A 74 13.09 -1.48 -15.49
CA THR A 74 13.06 -0.02 -15.69
C THR A 74 11.97 0.68 -14.89
N ARG A 75 10.78 0.05 -14.75
CA ARG A 75 9.67 0.60 -13.99
C ARG A 75 9.96 0.78 -12.50
N LEU A 76 10.91 0.02 -11.95
CA LEU A 76 11.33 0.08 -10.54
C LEU A 76 12.66 0.79 -10.32
N ALA A 77 13.27 1.39 -11.34
CA ALA A 77 14.61 2.00 -11.23
C ALA A 77 14.69 3.07 -10.12
N ALA A 78 13.69 3.94 -10.02
CA ALA A 78 13.62 4.96 -8.97
C ALA A 78 13.42 4.35 -7.58
N LEU A 79 12.59 3.31 -7.47
CA LEU A 79 12.37 2.59 -6.21
C LEU A 79 13.61 1.80 -5.79
N ASP A 80 14.36 1.24 -6.74
CA ASP A 80 15.62 0.56 -6.47
C ASP A 80 16.69 1.53 -5.96
N GLN A 81 16.73 2.77 -6.47
CA GLN A 81 17.58 3.80 -5.90
C GLN A 81 17.18 4.14 -4.47
N ALA A 82 15.88 4.38 -4.23
CA ALA A 82 15.35 4.64 -2.88
C ALA A 82 15.65 3.48 -1.91
N ARG A 83 15.52 2.23 -2.38
CA ARG A 83 15.85 1.03 -1.60
C ARG A 83 17.32 1.03 -1.14
N ARG A 84 18.24 1.37 -2.03
CA ARG A 84 19.69 1.44 -1.69
C ARG A 84 19.99 2.59 -0.74
N ASP A 85 19.39 3.75 -0.96
CA ASP A 85 19.69 4.95 -0.17
C ASP A 85 19.11 4.90 1.25
N PHE A 86 17.98 4.21 1.44
CA PHE A 86 17.21 4.20 2.70
C PHE A 86 17.00 2.80 3.28
N ASP A 87 17.69 1.78 2.77
CA ASP A 87 17.59 0.39 3.26
C ASP A 87 16.15 -0.12 3.33
N LEU A 88 15.34 0.14 2.27
CA LEU A 88 13.97 -0.35 2.22
C LEU A 88 13.98 -1.88 2.17
N LYS A 89 13.04 -2.51 2.86
CA LYS A 89 13.02 -3.96 3.00
C LYS A 89 12.04 -4.59 2.02
N GLN A 90 12.46 -5.69 1.39
CA GLN A 90 11.62 -6.44 0.45
C GLN A 90 10.30 -6.87 1.10
N LYS A 91 10.37 -7.40 2.33
CA LYS A 91 9.19 -7.87 3.06
C LYS A 91 8.07 -6.83 3.19
N ASP A 92 8.42 -5.54 3.26
CA ASP A 92 7.43 -4.47 3.38
C ASP A 92 6.81 -4.11 2.02
N LEU A 93 7.58 -4.19 0.92
CA LEU A 93 7.04 -4.07 -0.44
C LEU A 93 6.15 -5.27 -0.80
N ASP A 94 6.58 -6.48 -0.45
CA ASP A 94 5.78 -7.69 -0.64
C ASP A 94 4.48 -7.63 0.17
N ALA A 95 4.52 -7.11 1.41
CA ALA A 95 3.33 -6.92 2.23
C ALA A 95 2.30 -5.98 1.58
N VAL A 96 2.75 -4.88 0.94
CA VAL A 96 1.85 -3.99 0.19
C VAL A 96 1.18 -4.75 -0.96
N ILE A 97 1.93 -5.54 -1.73
CA ILE A 97 1.37 -6.37 -2.81
C ILE A 97 0.38 -7.40 -2.25
N ASP A 98 0.70 -8.02 -1.10
CA ASP A 98 -0.18 -8.98 -0.43
C ASP A 98 -1.48 -8.35 0.04
N GLY A 99 -1.45 -7.07 0.46
CA GLY A 99 -2.65 -6.30 0.78
C GLY A 99 -3.54 -6.09 -0.43
N MET A 100 -2.95 -5.69 -1.56
CA MET A 100 -3.68 -5.53 -2.82
C MET A 100 -4.23 -6.86 -3.36
N ALA A 101 -3.53 -7.98 -3.10
CA ALA A 101 -4.03 -9.30 -3.44
C ALA A 101 -5.27 -9.70 -2.61
N MET A 102 -5.38 -9.23 -1.35
CA MET A 102 -6.60 -9.42 -0.56
C MET A 102 -7.80 -8.70 -1.20
N ASP A 103 -7.61 -7.44 -1.66
CA ASP A 103 -8.66 -6.68 -2.33
C ASP A 103 -9.02 -7.27 -3.72
N ALA A 104 -8.02 -7.73 -4.47
CA ALA A 104 -8.22 -8.32 -5.80
C ALA A 104 -8.95 -9.67 -5.75
N ALA A 105 -8.83 -10.43 -4.66
CA ALA A 105 -9.51 -11.71 -4.46
C ALA A 105 -11.00 -11.54 -4.12
N GLU A 106 -11.49 -10.33 -3.86
CA GLU A 106 -12.88 -10.03 -3.48
C GLU A 106 -13.35 -10.68 -2.16
N ASP A 107 -12.39 -11.06 -1.31
CA ASP A 107 -12.64 -11.89 -0.12
C ASP A 107 -12.86 -11.10 1.18
N ILE A 108 -12.74 -9.76 1.14
CA ILE A 108 -12.87 -8.94 2.35
C ILE A 108 -14.31 -8.45 2.50
N ARG A 109 -15.19 -9.33 2.98
CA ARG A 109 -16.57 -8.98 3.36
C ARG A 109 -16.83 -9.37 4.80
N ALA A 110 -17.01 -8.36 5.67
CA ALA A 110 -17.15 -8.55 7.09
C ALA A 110 -16.07 -9.50 7.65
N PRO A 111 -14.79 -9.13 7.54
CA PRO A 111 -13.67 -9.97 8.01
C PRO A 111 -13.77 -10.14 9.54
N ASP A 112 -13.07 -11.13 10.10
CA ASP A 112 -12.79 -11.11 11.52
C ASP A 112 -11.73 -10.07 11.89
N TRP A 113 -11.59 -9.75 13.17
CA TRP A 113 -10.62 -8.77 13.66
C TRP A 113 -9.18 -9.11 13.25
N ALA A 114 -8.81 -10.40 13.21
CA ALA A 114 -7.47 -10.82 12.85
C ALA A 114 -7.19 -10.55 11.36
N THR A 115 -8.15 -10.82 10.49
CA THR A 115 -8.06 -10.54 9.05
C THR A 115 -8.01 -9.03 8.79
N LEU A 116 -8.83 -8.24 9.50
CA LEU A 116 -8.80 -6.77 9.39
C LEU A 116 -7.46 -6.20 9.86
N ASP A 117 -6.91 -6.69 10.99
CA ASP A 117 -5.60 -6.24 11.48
C ASP A 117 -4.49 -6.58 10.49
N LEU A 118 -4.50 -7.78 9.91
CA LEU A 118 -3.56 -8.19 8.87
C LEU A 118 -3.68 -7.29 7.62
N TYR A 119 -4.89 -6.98 7.19
CA TYR A 119 -5.13 -6.06 6.09
C TYR A 119 -4.55 -4.68 6.38
N CYS A 120 -4.86 -4.09 7.53
CA CYS A 120 -4.30 -2.79 7.94
C CYS A 120 -2.76 -2.81 8.03
N ASP A 121 -2.16 -3.91 8.48
CA ASP A 121 -0.71 -4.04 8.46
C ASP A 121 -0.16 -3.97 7.03
N ARG A 122 -0.76 -4.71 6.11
CA ARG A 122 -0.30 -4.85 4.73
C ARG A 122 -0.46 -3.55 3.93
N VAL A 123 -1.64 -2.93 3.95
CA VAL A 123 -1.95 -1.77 3.10
C VAL A 123 -1.49 -0.44 3.68
N ALA A 124 -1.26 -0.36 5.01
CA ALA A 124 -0.92 0.90 5.66
C ALA A 124 0.35 0.83 6.50
N SER A 125 0.46 -0.12 7.47
CA SER A 125 1.65 -0.16 8.33
C SER A 125 2.92 -0.52 7.56
N ALA A 126 2.85 -1.37 6.52
CA ALA A 126 3.99 -1.67 5.66
C ALA A 126 4.48 -0.43 4.90
N VAL A 127 3.55 0.37 4.34
CA VAL A 127 3.88 1.68 3.74
C VAL A 127 4.49 2.62 4.78
N GLY A 128 3.97 2.61 6.01
CA GLY A 128 4.53 3.34 7.15
C GLY A 128 5.99 2.94 7.43
N ARG A 129 6.30 1.63 7.51
CA ARG A 129 7.67 1.11 7.73
C ARG A 129 8.64 1.55 6.64
N LEU A 130 8.22 1.55 5.38
CA LEU A 130 9.00 2.08 4.27
C LEU A 130 9.22 3.59 4.40
N SER A 131 8.17 4.34 4.75
CA SER A 131 8.21 5.80 4.88
C SER A 131 9.10 6.28 6.02
N VAL A 132 9.04 5.66 7.21
CA VAL A 132 9.85 6.07 8.36
C VAL A 132 11.34 5.86 8.11
N ARG A 133 11.74 4.87 7.29
CA ARG A 133 13.12 4.70 6.83
C ARG A 133 13.56 5.85 5.94
N ILE A 134 12.73 6.26 4.98
CA ILE A 134 13.00 7.42 4.12
C ILE A 134 13.11 8.70 4.96
N PHE A 135 12.31 8.84 6.02
CA PHE A 135 12.40 9.96 6.95
C PHE A 135 13.62 9.88 7.89
N GLY A 136 14.29 8.75 7.95
CA GLY A 136 15.51 8.54 8.74
C GLY A 136 15.24 8.32 10.22
N LEU A 137 14.08 7.77 10.59
CA LEU A 137 13.83 7.33 11.96
C LEU A 137 14.64 6.07 12.27
N ALA A 138 15.04 5.93 13.52
CA ALA A 138 15.66 4.69 14.02
C ALA A 138 14.65 3.52 13.89
N PRO A 139 15.12 2.27 13.63
CA PRO A 139 14.23 1.15 13.32
C PRO A 139 13.13 0.91 14.35
N GLU A 140 13.48 0.73 15.64
CA GLU A 140 12.50 0.39 16.68
C GLU A 140 11.39 1.45 16.88
N PRO A 141 11.70 2.76 17.12
CA PRO A 141 10.65 3.75 17.23
C PRO A 141 9.93 4.00 15.90
N GLY A 142 10.62 3.85 14.76
CA GLY A 142 10.01 3.97 13.44
C GLY A 142 8.99 2.86 13.17
N ASP A 143 9.35 1.61 13.45
CA ASP A 143 8.47 0.46 13.25
C ASP A 143 7.24 0.52 14.19
N ALA A 144 7.42 0.95 15.46
CA ALA A 144 6.32 1.17 16.39
C ALA A 144 5.37 2.28 15.89
N LEU A 145 5.92 3.40 15.43
CA LEU A 145 5.13 4.49 14.84
C LEU A 145 4.35 4.01 13.61
N ALA A 146 5.01 3.30 12.70
CA ALA A 146 4.38 2.77 11.49
C ALA A 146 3.25 1.79 11.82
N HIS A 147 3.46 0.93 12.84
CA HIS A 147 2.46 -0.03 13.30
C HIS A 147 1.18 0.66 13.77
N HIS A 148 1.29 1.62 14.70
CA HIS A 148 0.12 2.25 15.30
C HIS A 148 -0.53 3.28 14.37
N LEU A 149 0.27 4.15 13.75
CA LEU A 149 -0.25 5.20 12.87
C LEU A 149 -0.85 4.62 11.58
N GLY A 150 -0.20 3.61 10.99
CA GLY A 150 -0.72 2.94 9.80
C GLY A 150 -2.12 2.35 10.05
N ARG A 151 -2.29 1.60 11.14
CA ARG A 151 -3.59 1.04 11.53
C ARG A 151 -4.63 2.11 11.81
N ALA A 152 -4.26 3.15 12.55
CA ALA A 152 -5.17 4.25 12.86
C ALA A 152 -5.66 4.96 11.58
N LEU A 153 -4.75 5.24 10.64
CA LEU A 153 -5.12 5.87 9.38
C LEU A 153 -5.99 4.96 8.51
N GLN A 154 -5.67 3.67 8.43
CA GLN A 154 -6.47 2.74 7.62
C GLN A 154 -7.86 2.52 8.20
N LEU A 155 -7.99 2.37 9.51
CA LEU A 155 -9.31 2.28 10.17
C LEU A 155 -10.10 3.58 9.97
N THR A 156 -9.45 4.74 9.99
CA THR A 156 -10.10 6.02 9.69
C THR A 156 -10.59 6.08 8.23
N ASN A 157 -9.80 5.58 7.27
CA ASN A 157 -10.23 5.48 5.88
C ASN A 157 -11.46 4.57 5.74
N ILE A 158 -11.43 3.38 6.34
CA ILE A 158 -12.56 2.43 6.32
C ILE A 158 -13.84 3.09 6.89
N LEU A 159 -13.73 3.83 7.99
CA LEU A 159 -14.88 4.51 8.58
C LEU A 159 -15.36 5.71 7.74
N ARG A 160 -14.47 6.39 7.06
CA ARG A 160 -14.81 7.51 6.17
C ARG A 160 -15.52 7.05 4.91
N ASP A 161 -15.07 5.93 4.34
CA ASP A 161 -15.42 5.50 2.99
C ASP A 161 -16.50 4.38 2.98
N ILE A 162 -17.24 4.18 4.09
CA ILE A 162 -18.26 3.12 4.25
C ILE A 162 -19.25 3.10 3.08
N ASP A 163 -19.78 4.25 2.67
CA ASP A 163 -20.78 4.34 1.61
C ASP A 163 -20.18 4.02 0.24
N GLU A 164 -18.94 4.45 -0.01
CA GLU A 164 -18.22 4.19 -1.26
C GLU A 164 -17.83 2.72 -1.36
N ASP A 165 -17.34 2.12 -0.27
CA ASP A 165 -17.01 0.70 -0.18
C ASP A 165 -18.24 -0.18 -0.36
N ALA A 166 -19.35 0.17 0.28
CA ALA A 166 -20.63 -0.55 0.13
C ALA A 166 -21.13 -0.50 -1.33
N ALA A 167 -21.04 0.65 -2.00
CA ALA A 167 -21.38 0.79 -3.40
C ALA A 167 -20.49 -0.06 -4.32
N ALA A 168 -19.24 -0.32 -3.90
CA ALA A 168 -18.28 -1.21 -4.57
C ALA A 168 -18.48 -2.69 -4.21
N GLY A 169 -19.43 -3.01 -3.30
CA GLY A 169 -19.67 -4.37 -2.81
C GLY A 169 -18.64 -4.83 -1.77
N ARG A 170 -17.89 -3.91 -1.16
CA ARG A 170 -16.89 -4.15 -0.13
C ARG A 170 -17.45 -3.85 1.27
N LEU A 171 -17.00 -4.58 2.28
CA LEU A 171 -17.37 -4.35 3.67
C LEU A 171 -16.19 -4.70 4.57
N TYR A 172 -15.44 -3.69 4.97
CA TYR A 172 -14.25 -3.87 5.83
C TYR A 172 -14.58 -3.87 7.33
N LEU A 173 -15.82 -3.54 7.74
CA LEU A 173 -16.21 -3.59 9.16
C LEU A 173 -16.18 -5.03 9.66
N PRO A 174 -15.55 -5.30 10.84
CA PRO A 174 -15.42 -6.65 11.34
C PRO A 174 -16.77 -7.24 11.77
N ARG A 175 -16.98 -8.52 11.42
CA ARG A 175 -18.25 -9.23 11.70
C ARG A 175 -18.62 -9.25 13.19
N GLU A 176 -17.63 -9.30 14.08
CA GLU A 176 -17.86 -9.26 15.52
C GLU A 176 -18.40 -7.91 15.98
N ALA A 177 -17.93 -6.81 15.39
CA ALA A 177 -18.44 -5.47 15.67
C ALA A 177 -19.87 -5.30 15.12
N LEU A 178 -20.13 -5.78 13.89
CA LEU A 178 -21.47 -5.76 13.30
C LEU A 178 -22.45 -6.57 14.15
N ALA A 179 -22.07 -7.79 14.56
CA ALA A 179 -22.91 -8.64 15.42
C ALA A 179 -23.19 -7.97 16.77
N ALA A 180 -22.20 -7.35 17.40
CA ALA A 180 -22.36 -6.62 18.65
C ALA A 180 -23.31 -5.41 18.52
N ALA A 181 -23.37 -4.80 17.34
CA ALA A 181 -24.28 -3.71 17.02
C ALA A 181 -25.68 -4.18 16.54
N GLY A 182 -25.91 -5.49 16.42
CA GLY A 182 -27.17 -6.04 15.92
C GLY A 182 -27.38 -5.84 14.42
N VAL A 183 -26.31 -5.60 13.67
CA VAL A 183 -26.31 -5.49 12.20
C VAL A 183 -26.01 -6.86 11.60
N THR A 184 -26.91 -7.37 10.75
CA THR A 184 -26.79 -8.69 10.09
C THR A 184 -26.70 -8.53 8.57
#